data_60e8ff41e17fbfa47dbd6b176d24ed47
#
_entry.id   60e8ff41e17fbfa47dbd6b176d24ed47
#
_cell.length_a   1.000
_cell.length_b   1.000
_cell.length_c   1.000
_cell.angle_alpha   90.00
_cell.angle_beta   90.00
_cell.angle_gamma   90.00
#
_symmetry.space_group_name_H-M   'P 1'
#
loop_
_entity.id
_entity.type
_entity.pdbx_description
1 polymer ?
#
loop_
_entity_poly.entity_id
_entity_poly.type
_entity_poly.pdbx_seq_one_letter_code
_entity_poly.pdbx_strand_id
1 'polypeptide(L)'
;SCGMGERALLDVARRLDAVAELVGDLSVLEPVDGELWPDLWAGIPGTARLVKTASIPSDAEELDGLELVRLPSHDEMLAVPRAYLDGTVRLERETHQSRRILAQPNGDRTVLLMPPAAPLTTEELDGLYALPFSRRPHPSYKEPIPAVEMIATSITTHRGCGGGCSFCSLALHQGRRIASRSEASILDEAKRIAAMPRGGSISDVGGPSANMWGAACRLDPSKCRRDSCMYPSICKGFSVDQRACIDLLRDVQATPGVKHVRVASGVRFDLALKDATALAAYTGEFTGGQLKIAPEHCVPDVLDLMRKPGMKPFEAFLEAFVRYSEAHGKEQYVIPYLMSAFPGCTDAHMRQLGDWLAA
;
A
#
# COMPACT_ATOMS: atom_id res chain seq x y z
N SER A 1 -0.46 10.57 -8.95
CA SER A 1 -1.03 11.12 -7.71
C SER A 1 -0.28 10.61 -6.49
N CYS A 2 -0.16 11.43 -5.47
CA CYS A 2 0.31 10.98 -4.17
C CYS A 2 -0.88 10.34 -3.43
N GLY A 3 -0.85 9.02 -3.26
CA GLY A 3 -1.96 8.25 -2.71
C GLY A 3 -2.87 7.63 -3.78
N MET A 4 -3.96 7.03 -3.35
CA MET A 4 -4.97 6.47 -4.23
C MET A 4 -5.76 7.61 -4.89
N GLY A 5 -5.96 7.52 -6.18
CA GLY A 5 -6.42 8.65 -7.00
C GLY A 5 -7.94 8.89 -7.04
N GLU A 6 -8.76 8.09 -6.35
CA GLU A 6 -10.21 8.09 -6.53
C GLU A 6 -10.85 9.45 -6.18
N ARG A 7 -10.48 10.04 -5.03
CA ARG A 7 -11.00 11.37 -4.66
C ARG A 7 -10.55 12.45 -5.62
N ALA A 8 -9.26 12.46 -5.97
CA ALA A 8 -8.73 13.40 -6.93
C ALA A 8 -9.45 13.31 -8.27
N LEU A 9 -9.73 12.08 -8.76
CA LEU A 9 -10.47 11.87 -9.99
C LEU A 9 -11.92 12.39 -9.89
N LEU A 10 -12.59 12.13 -8.79
CA LEU A 10 -13.96 12.63 -8.58
C LEU A 10 -14.02 14.15 -8.49
N ASP A 11 -13.06 14.78 -7.81
CA ASP A 11 -12.99 16.24 -7.70
C ASP A 11 -12.68 16.89 -9.05
N VAL A 12 -11.80 16.27 -9.83
CA VAL A 12 -11.53 16.68 -11.22
C VAL A 12 -12.79 16.57 -12.08
N ALA A 13 -13.49 15.43 -12.03
CA ALA A 13 -14.70 15.21 -12.79
C ALA A 13 -15.79 16.24 -12.44
N ARG A 14 -16.03 16.49 -11.16
CA ARG A 14 -17.00 17.51 -10.70
C ARG A 14 -16.67 18.91 -11.21
N ARG A 15 -15.40 19.28 -11.23
CA ARG A 15 -14.99 20.59 -11.76
C ARG A 15 -15.16 20.67 -13.28
N LEU A 16 -14.88 19.58 -14.01
CA LEU A 16 -15.16 19.49 -15.44
C LEU A 16 -16.66 19.59 -15.73
N ASP A 17 -17.50 18.89 -14.99
CA ASP A 17 -18.96 18.97 -15.14
C ASP A 17 -19.46 20.41 -14.92
N ALA A 18 -18.99 21.08 -13.87
CA ALA A 18 -19.35 22.47 -13.61
C ALA A 18 -18.89 23.42 -14.73
N VAL A 19 -17.73 23.19 -15.33
CA VAL A 19 -17.27 23.96 -16.50
C VAL A 19 -18.14 23.64 -17.73
N ALA A 20 -18.45 22.35 -17.98
CA ALA A 20 -19.31 21.95 -19.08
C ALA A 20 -20.70 22.56 -18.99
N GLU A 21 -21.28 22.66 -17.81
CA GLU A 21 -22.57 23.36 -17.57
C GLU A 21 -22.51 24.84 -17.95
N LEU A 22 -21.36 25.50 -17.71
CA LEU A 22 -21.16 26.92 -18.03
C LEU A 22 -20.90 27.19 -19.50
N VAL A 23 -20.16 26.34 -20.19
CA VAL A 23 -19.69 26.59 -21.56
C VAL A 23 -20.43 25.74 -22.62
N GLY A 24 -21.18 24.74 -22.20
CA GLY A 24 -21.98 23.85 -23.05
C GLY A 24 -21.15 22.78 -23.79
N ASP A 25 -19.93 23.07 -24.20
CA ASP A 25 -19.05 22.15 -24.92
C ASP A 25 -17.60 22.35 -24.49
N LEU A 26 -17.00 21.33 -23.89
CA LEU A 26 -15.59 21.36 -23.43
C LEU A 26 -14.60 21.38 -24.60
N SER A 27 -15.00 20.98 -25.80
CA SER A 27 -14.10 20.95 -26.97
C SER A 27 -13.73 22.34 -27.47
N VAL A 28 -14.47 23.38 -27.09
CA VAL A 28 -14.20 24.78 -27.45
C VAL A 28 -13.17 25.45 -26.56
N LEU A 29 -12.73 24.77 -25.49
CA LEU A 29 -11.79 25.32 -24.54
C LEU A 29 -10.36 25.02 -24.99
N GLU A 30 -9.62 26.05 -25.34
CA GLU A 30 -8.22 25.89 -25.72
C GLU A 30 -7.31 25.82 -24.49
N PRO A 31 -6.22 25.01 -24.56
CA PRO A 31 -5.22 24.99 -23.50
C PRO A 31 -4.54 26.36 -23.36
N VAL A 32 -4.43 26.87 -22.15
CA VAL A 32 -3.64 28.06 -21.85
C VAL A 32 -2.18 27.60 -21.62
N ASP A 33 -1.25 28.11 -22.42
CA ASP A 33 0.18 27.76 -22.34
C ASP A 33 0.50 26.24 -22.44
N GLY A 34 -0.35 25.47 -23.11
CA GLY A 34 -0.22 24.01 -23.23
C GLY A 34 -0.73 23.25 -21.99
N GLU A 35 -1.33 23.93 -21.04
CA GLU A 35 -2.06 23.33 -19.92
C GLU A 35 -3.57 23.53 -20.10
N LEU A 36 -4.32 22.45 -19.95
CA LEU A 36 -5.79 22.52 -19.85
C LEU A 36 -6.14 23.12 -18.47
N TRP A 37 -6.45 24.42 -18.46
CA TRP A 37 -6.98 25.15 -17.30
C TRP A 37 -6.18 24.93 -16.00
N PRO A 38 -5.08 25.67 -15.81
CA PRO A 38 -4.25 25.53 -14.59
C PRO A 38 -5.06 25.62 -13.30
N ASP A 39 -6.10 26.44 -13.28
CA ASP A 39 -6.93 26.66 -12.09
C ASP A 39 -7.91 25.53 -11.81
N LEU A 40 -8.24 24.71 -12.82
CA LEU A 40 -9.14 23.56 -12.64
C LEU A 40 -8.55 22.49 -11.71
N TRP A 41 -7.25 22.37 -11.71
CA TRP A 41 -6.51 21.39 -10.90
C TRP A 41 -5.94 21.96 -9.62
N ALA A 42 -5.99 23.30 -9.46
CA ALA A 42 -5.43 23.96 -8.29
C ALA A 42 -6.08 23.48 -7.00
N GLY A 43 -5.27 23.19 -5.99
CA GLY A 43 -5.74 22.83 -4.67
C GLY A 43 -6.38 21.43 -4.54
N ILE A 44 -6.47 20.61 -5.60
CA ILE A 44 -7.01 19.25 -5.48
C ILE A 44 -5.98 18.34 -4.82
N PRO A 45 -6.26 17.78 -3.61
CA PRO A 45 -5.34 16.86 -2.95
C PRO A 45 -5.04 15.61 -3.80
N GLY A 46 -3.79 15.14 -3.74
CA GLY A 46 -3.36 13.94 -4.45
C GLY A 46 -3.08 14.12 -5.94
N THR A 47 -3.18 15.33 -6.49
CA THR A 47 -2.81 15.62 -7.87
C THR A 47 -1.34 16.03 -8.01
N ALA A 48 -0.83 15.90 -9.22
CA ALA A 48 0.44 16.46 -9.64
C ALA A 48 0.19 17.31 -10.91
N ARG A 49 0.79 18.47 -10.98
CA ARG A 49 0.71 19.34 -12.16
C ARG A 49 2.07 19.87 -12.56
N LEU A 50 2.24 20.14 -13.83
CA LEU A 50 3.45 20.73 -14.40
C LEU A 50 3.16 22.19 -14.74
N VAL A 51 3.92 23.10 -14.16
CA VAL A 51 3.76 24.55 -14.38
C VAL A 51 5.08 25.15 -14.90
N LYS A 52 5.03 26.35 -15.52
CA LYS A 52 6.25 27.08 -15.84
C LYS A 52 6.97 27.47 -14.55
N THR A 53 8.28 27.22 -14.45
CA THR A 53 9.07 27.58 -13.24
C THR A 53 8.95 29.09 -12.94
N ALA A 54 8.92 29.93 -13.97
CA ALA A 54 8.75 31.36 -13.84
C ALA A 54 7.41 31.81 -13.26
N SER A 55 6.38 30.96 -13.26
CA SER A 55 5.07 31.26 -12.66
C SER A 55 5.06 31.11 -11.15
N ILE A 56 6.11 30.56 -10.55
CA ILE A 56 6.26 30.41 -9.10
C ILE A 56 7.31 31.40 -8.62
N PRO A 57 6.92 32.45 -7.87
CA PRO A 57 7.91 33.40 -7.32
C PRO A 57 9.00 32.68 -6.52
N SER A 58 10.26 33.11 -6.70
CA SER A 58 11.41 32.44 -6.07
C SER A 58 11.37 32.51 -4.53
N ASP A 59 10.71 33.50 -3.99
CA ASP A 59 10.51 33.77 -2.56
C ASP A 59 9.14 33.29 -2.04
N ALA A 60 8.31 32.65 -2.88
CA ALA A 60 7.01 32.15 -2.44
C ALA A 60 7.18 31.07 -1.35
N GLU A 61 6.59 31.31 -0.21
CA GLU A 61 6.49 30.35 0.91
C GLU A 61 5.15 29.59 0.89
N GLU A 62 4.16 30.11 0.18
CA GLU A 62 2.83 29.52 0.00
C GLU A 62 2.41 29.51 -1.46
N LEU A 63 1.61 28.52 -1.83
CA LEU A 63 0.93 28.43 -3.12
C LEU A 63 -0.44 27.78 -2.91
N ASP A 64 -1.48 28.30 -3.60
CA ASP A 64 -2.86 27.81 -3.46
C ASP A 64 -3.35 27.76 -1.98
N GLY A 65 -2.85 28.66 -1.12
CA GLY A 65 -3.18 28.70 0.31
C GLY A 65 -2.52 27.61 1.17
N LEU A 66 -1.52 26.93 0.64
CA LEU A 66 -0.74 25.89 1.32
C LEU A 66 0.74 26.25 1.33
N GLU A 67 1.43 25.87 2.41
CA GLU A 67 2.88 26.02 2.53
C GLU A 67 3.60 25.27 1.40
N LEU A 68 4.61 25.89 0.80
CA LEU A 68 5.38 25.37 -0.33
C LEU A 68 6.74 24.86 0.15
N VAL A 69 7.02 23.59 -0.11
CA VAL A 69 8.32 22.98 0.14
C VAL A 69 9.04 22.76 -1.17
N ARG A 70 10.20 23.38 -1.33
CA ARG A 70 11.05 23.21 -2.50
C ARG A 70 11.94 21.99 -2.32
N LEU A 71 11.88 21.08 -3.31
CA LEU A 71 12.82 19.99 -3.46
C LEU A 71 14.03 20.45 -4.28
N PRO A 72 15.19 19.78 -4.18
CA PRO A 72 16.26 19.96 -5.14
C PRO A 72 15.74 19.75 -6.57
N SER A 73 16.30 20.49 -7.53
CA SER A 73 15.92 20.30 -8.93
C SER A 73 16.22 18.87 -9.41
N HIS A 74 15.55 18.44 -10.47
CA HIS A 74 15.82 17.15 -11.08
C HIS A 74 17.30 17.00 -11.47
N ASP A 75 17.89 18.05 -12.07
CA ASP A 75 19.29 18.04 -12.48
C ASP A 75 20.24 17.97 -11.31
N GLU A 76 19.97 18.69 -10.20
CA GLU A 76 20.75 18.57 -8.96
C GLU A 76 20.66 17.15 -8.38
N MET A 77 19.48 16.54 -8.38
CA MET A 77 19.31 15.17 -7.88
C MET A 77 20.04 14.14 -8.74
N LEU A 78 20.15 14.35 -10.04
CA LEU A 78 20.94 13.50 -10.93
C LEU A 78 22.45 13.70 -10.73
N ALA A 79 22.90 14.93 -10.52
CA ALA A 79 24.32 15.26 -10.42
C ALA A 79 24.92 15.03 -9.04
N VAL A 80 24.12 15.19 -7.97
CA VAL A 80 24.59 15.19 -6.58
C VAL A 80 23.85 14.15 -5.76
N PRO A 81 24.49 13.01 -5.40
CA PRO A 81 23.84 11.95 -4.61
C PRO A 81 23.23 12.45 -3.29
N ARG A 82 23.83 13.46 -2.68
CA ARG A 82 23.30 14.06 -1.44
C ARG A 82 21.97 14.79 -1.69
N ALA A 83 21.85 15.53 -2.77
CA ALA A 83 20.59 16.19 -3.16
C ALA A 83 19.47 15.17 -3.42
N TYR A 84 19.80 14.06 -4.08
CA TYR A 84 18.86 12.95 -4.28
C TYR A 84 18.36 12.38 -2.95
N LEU A 85 19.26 12.10 -2.01
CA LEU A 85 18.91 11.59 -0.69
C LEU A 85 18.01 12.58 0.08
N ASP A 86 18.42 13.85 0.14
CA ASP A 86 17.68 14.88 0.87
C ASP A 86 16.30 15.12 0.26
N GLY A 87 16.18 15.11 -1.08
CA GLY A 87 14.92 15.20 -1.80
C GLY A 87 14.00 14.01 -1.52
N THR A 88 14.54 12.80 -1.54
CA THR A 88 13.78 11.56 -1.25
C THR A 88 13.26 11.53 0.18
N VAL A 89 14.10 11.89 1.16
CA VAL A 89 13.71 11.95 2.58
C VAL A 89 12.61 13.01 2.81
N ARG A 90 12.72 14.17 2.14
CA ARG A 90 11.66 15.21 2.19
C ARG A 90 10.37 14.70 1.58
N LEU A 91 10.44 14.11 0.39
CA LEU A 91 9.26 13.55 -0.30
C LEU A 91 8.55 12.53 0.59
N GLU A 92 9.29 11.57 1.17
CA GLU A 92 8.71 10.56 2.08
C GLU A 92 8.01 11.24 3.27
N ARG A 93 8.66 12.18 3.92
CA ARG A 93 8.12 12.88 5.08
C ARG A 93 6.84 13.65 4.76
N GLU A 94 6.86 14.44 3.69
CA GLU A 94 5.72 15.26 3.29
C GLU A 94 4.54 14.41 2.83
N THR A 95 4.80 13.34 2.10
CA THR A 95 3.76 12.37 1.71
C THR A 95 3.05 11.78 2.93
N HIS A 96 3.77 11.57 4.04
CA HIS A 96 3.14 11.07 5.26
C HIS A 96 2.44 12.14 6.10
N GLN A 97 2.90 13.38 6.07
CA GLN A 97 2.31 14.49 6.82
C GLN A 97 1.10 15.12 6.13
N SER A 98 1.02 15.00 4.80
CA SER A 98 -0.15 15.38 3.98
C SER A 98 -0.60 16.83 4.11
N ARG A 99 0.31 17.82 4.15
CA ARG A 99 -0.07 19.20 4.47
C ARG A 99 0.48 20.27 3.54
N ARG A 100 1.56 20.00 2.84
CA ARG A 100 2.33 20.97 2.08
C ARG A 100 2.41 20.61 0.61
N ILE A 101 2.51 21.60 -0.24
CA ILE A 101 2.81 21.41 -1.65
C ILE A 101 4.32 21.17 -1.80
N LEU A 102 4.70 20.18 -2.60
CA LEU A 102 6.09 19.98 -2.99
C LEU A 102 6.32 20.53 -4.39
N ALA A 103 7.38 21.32 -4.57
CA ALA A 103 7.77 21.86 -5.85
C ALA A 103 9.15 21.31 -6.24
N GLN A 104 9.23 20.60 -7.36
CA GLN A 104 10.48 20.12 -7.92
C GLN A 104 10.74 20.78 -9.27
N PRO A 105 11.74 21.67 -9.38
CA PRO A 105 12.15 22.24 -10.68
C PRO A 105 12.75 21.17 -11.60
N ASN A 106 12.42 21.28 -12.89
CA ASN A 106 12.97 20.46 -13.97
C ASN A 106 13.10 21.33 -15.21
N GLY A 107 14.27 21.95 -15.40
CA GLY A 107 14.51 22.95 -16.41
C GLY A 107 13.60 24.20 -16.25
N ASP A 108 12.87 24.54 -17.29
CA ASP A 108 11.92 25.67 -17.32
C ASP A 108 10.55 25.33 -16.72
N ARG A 109 10.32 24.08 -16.33
CA ARG A 109 9.11 23.57 -15.70
C ARG A 109 9.33 23.16 -14.26
N THR A 110 8.27 23.22 -13.48
CA THR A 110 8.25 22.73 -12.09
C THR A 110 7.08 21.76 -11.91
N VAL A 111 7.38 20.58 -11.37
CA VAL A 111 6.36 19.62 -10.90
C VAL A 111 5.86 20.07 -9.55
N LEU A 112 4.58 20.34 -9.42
CA LEU A 112 3.89 20.60 -8.16
C LEU A 112 3.16 19.33 -7.74
N LEU A 113 3.47 18.84 -6.55
CA LEU A 113 2.75 17.72 -5.92
C LEU A 113 1.86 18.27 -4.80
N MET A 114 0.57 18.15 -4.98
CA MET A 114 -0.40 18.51 -3.93
C MET A 114 -0.32 17.52 -2.77
N PRO A 115 -0.67 17.93 -1.54
CA PRO A 115 -0.75 17.00 -0.41
C PRO A 115 -1.59 15.78 -0.77
N PRO A 116 -1.25 14.58 -0.28
CA PRO A 116 -2.09 13.41 -0.49
C PRO A 116 -3.52 13.62 -0.02
N ALA A 117 -4.49 13.04 -0.72
CA ALA A 117 -5.87 13.02 -0.27
C ALA A 117 -5.99 12.25 1.05
N ALA A 118 -6.96 12.65 1.88
CA ALA A 118 -7.27 11.89 3.09
C ALA A 118 -7.64 10.44 2.73
N PRO A 119 -7.30 9.45 3.58
CA PRO A 119 -7.75 8.08 3.38
C PRO A 119 -9.26 8.01 3.19
N LEU A 120 -9.73 7.11 2.34
CA LEU A 120 -11.16 6.86 2.17
C LEU A 120 -11.77 6.35 3.47
N THR A 121 -13.02 6.73 3.73
CA THR A 121 -13.81 6.12 4.79
C THR A 121 -14.20 4.69 4.38
N THR A 122 -14.72 3.90 5.32
CA THR A 122 -15.21 2.55 5.03
C THR A 122 -16.34 2.60 3.99
N GLU A 123 -17.28 3.53 4.12
CA GLU A 123 -18.41 3.68 3.21
C GLU A 123 -17.97 4.06 1.78
N GLU A 124 -17.02 4.98 1.67
CA GLU A 124 -16.46 5.36 0.36
C GLU A 124 -15.72 4.19 -0.29
N LEU A 125 -14.95 3.44 0.50
CA LEU A 125 -14.22 2.28 0.01
C LEU A 125 -15.17 1.16 -0.42
N ASP A 126 -16.20 0.88 0.38
CA ASP A 126 -17.24 -0.09 0.06
C ASP A 126 -17.98 0.28 -1.24
N GLY A 127 -18.30 1.58 -1.42
CA GLY A 127 -18.89 2.09 -2.65
C GLY A 127 -18.03 1.82 -3.89
N LEU A 128 -16.71 1.96 -3.79
CA LEU A 128 -15.79 1.63 -4.88
C LEU A 128 -15.79 0.14 -5.21
N TYR A 129 -15.78 -0.72 -4.19
CA TYR A 129 -15.79 -2.18 -4.39
C TYR A 129 -17.18 -2.74 -4.78
N ALA A 130 -18.22 -1.94 -4.65
CA ALA A 130 -19.56 -2.26 -5.18
C ALA A 130 -19.67 -2.04 -6.70
N LEU A 131 -18.75 -1.29 -7.31
CA LEU A 131 -18.75 -1.05 -8.76
C LEU A 131 -18.67 -2.37 -9.54
N PRO A 132 -19.34 -2.46 -10.70
CA PRO A 132 -19.42 -3.70 -11.49
C PRO A 132 -18.16 -3.91 -12.34
N PHE A 133 -17.07 -4.35 -11.74
CA PHE A 133 -15.86 -4.72 -12.49
C PHE A 133 -15.86 -6.20 -12.87
N SER A 134 -15.37 -6.49 -14.08
CA SER A 134 -15.50 -7.81 -14.71
C SER A 134 -14.59 -8.89 -14.15
N ARG A 135 -13.52 -8.57 -13.44
CA ARG A 135 -12.44 -9.47 -13.03
C ARG A 135 -11.76 -10.20 -14.19
N ARG A 136 -11.81 -9.63 -15.38
CA ARG A 136 -11.23 -10.19 -16.61
C ARG A 136 -10.14 -9.26 -17.14
N PRO A 137 -9.15 -9.80 -17.87
CA PRO A 137 -8.20 -8.99 -18.61
C PRO A 137 -8.91 -8.03 -19.55
N HIS A 138 -8.30 -6.89 -19.84
CA HIS A 138 -8.82 -5.96 -20.83
C HIS A 138 -8.85 -6.66 -22.21
N PRO A 139 -9.89 -6.45 -23.03
CA PRO A 139 -10.06 -7.14 -24.32
C PRO A 139 -8.93 -6.91 -25.35
N SER A 140 -8.11 -5.88 -25.15
CA SER A 140 -6.94 -5.63 -25.99
C SER A 140 -5.83 -6.68 -25.87
N TYR A 141 -5.76 -7.39 -24.75
CA TYR A 141 -4.78 -8.46 -24.57
C TYR A 141 -5.16 -9.69 -25.39
N LYS A 142 -4.25 -10.14 -26.27
CA LYS A 142 -4.44 -11.31 -27.13
C LYS A 142 -3.91 -12.59 -26.51
N GLU A 143 -2.91 -12.47 -25.64
CA GLU A 143 -2.27 -13.58 -24.96
C GLU A 143 -2.74 -13.70 -23.51
N PRO A 144 -2.75 -14.90 -22.93
CA PRO A 144 -3.04 -15.10 -21.51
C PRO A 144 -2.07 -14.34 -20.63
N ILE A 145 -2.60 -13.63 -19.62
CA ILE A 145 -1.79 -12.95 -18.60
C ILE A 145 -1.65 -13.91 -17.41
N PRO A 146 -0.43 -14.42 -17.10
CA PRO A 146 -0.24 -15.41 -16.03
C PRO A 146 -0.75 -14.97 -14.67
N ALA A 147 -0.62 -13.66 -14.35
CA ALA A 147 -1.07 -13.10 -13.08
C ALA A 147 -2.60 -13.16 -12.88
N VAL A 148 -3.39 -13.25 -13.94
CA VAL A 148 -4.86 -13.25 -13.85
C VAL A 148 -5.37 -14.44 -13.03
N GLU A 149 -4.79 -15.62 -13.19
CA GLU A 149 -5.21 -16.80 -12.42
C GLU A 149 -5.02 -16.63 -10.92
N MET A 150 -3.98 -15.88 -10.52
CA MET A 150 -3.68 -15.61 -9.12
C MET A 150 -4.62 -14.58 -8.49
N ILE A 151 -5.08 -13.57 -9.26
CA ILE A 151 -5.79 -12.41 -8.74
C ILE A 151 -7.29 -12.40 -9.05
N ALA A 152 -7.75 -13.20 -10.01
CA ALA A 152 -9.15 -13.18 -10.47
C ALA A 152 -10.15 -13.46 -9.34
N THR A 153 -9.80 -14.27 -8.36
CA THR A 153 -10.62 -14.59 -7.18
C THR A 153 -10.07 -14.02 -5.87
N SER A 154 -9.16 -13.04 -5.93
CA SER A 154 -8.67 -12.36 -4.73
C SER A 154 -9.65 -11.29 -4.23
N ILE A 155 -9.67 -11.07 -2.93
CA ILE A 155 -10.46 -10.03 -2.26
C ILE A 155 -9.52 -9.10 -1.50
N THR A 156 -9.55 -7.81 -1.84
CA THR A 156 -8.84 -6.79 -1.08
C THR A 156 -9.69 -6.33 0.09
N THR A 157 -9.23 -6.53 1.31
CA THR A 157 -9.96 -6.18 2.54
C THR A 157 -9.69 -4.75 3.01
N HIS A 158 -8.53 -4.22 2.71
CA HIS A 158 -8.09 -2.89 3.13
C HIS A 158 -7.00 -2.33 2.23
N ARG A 159 -6.75 -1.06 2.34
CA ARG A 159 -5.64 -0.33 1.73
C ARG A 159 -4.76 0.28 2.80
N GLY A 160 -3.51 0.57 2.44
CA GLY A 160 -2.52 1.11 3.35
C GLY A 160 -1.67 0.03 4.03
N CYS A 161 -0.51 0.41 4.54
CA CYS A 161 0.40 -0.48 5.25
C CYS A 161 1.17 0.27 6.34
N GLY A 162 1.01 -0.16 7.59
CA GLY A 162 1.74 0.37 8.73
C GLY A 162 3.24 0.02 8.76
N GLY A 163 3.73 -0.82 7.84
CA GLY A 163 5.10 -1.32 7.80
C GLY A 163 6.15 -0.22 7.69
N GLY A 164 6.01 0.68 6.71
CA GLY A 164 6.96 1.77 6.47
C GLY A 164 8.37 1.28 6.15
N CYS A 165 8.49 0.09 5.53
CA CYS A 165 9.80 -0.44 5.09
C CYS A 165 10.44 0.52 4.09
N SER A 166 11.74 0.79 4.22
CA SER A 166 12.43 1.84 3.47
C SER A 166 12.52 1.60 1.96
N PHE A 167 12.35 0.36 1.52
CA PHE A 167 12.37 -0.04 0.11
C PHE A 167 10.97 -0.10 -0.53
N CYS A 168 9.90 0.03 0.27
CA CYS A 168 8.55 -0.28 -0.19
C CYS A 168 7.74 0.99 -0.48
N SER A 169 7.25 1.13 -1.69
CA SER A 169 6.41 2.26 -2.10
C SER A 169 4.95 2.14 -1.67
N LEU A 170 4.50 1.01 -1.14
CA LEU A 170 3.10 0.82 -0.75
C LEU A 170 2.63 1.85 0.28
N ALA A 171 3.45 2.12 1.30
CA ALA A 171 3.11 3.12 2.31
C ALA A 171 3.12 4.56 1.77
N LEU A 172 3.93 4.85 0.74
CA LEU A 172 3.92 6.13 0.03
C LEU A 172 2.71 6.26 -0.88
N HIS A 173 2.31 5.17 -1.54
CA HIS A 173 1.19 5.15 -2.49
C HIS A 173 -0.18 5.07 -1.80
N GLN A 174 -0.37 4.09 -0.91
CA GLN A 174 -1.67 3.85 -0.25
C GLN A 174 -1.78 4.53 1.12
N GLY A 175 -0.68 5.07 1.64
CA GLY A 175 -0.61 5.63 2.98
C GLY A 175 -0.24 4.60 4.05
N ARG A 176 0.14 5.10 5.22
CA ARG A 176 0.43 4.27 6.42
C ARG A 176 -0.81 4.00 7.27
N ARG A 177 -1.87 4.75 7.07
CA ARG A 177 -3.16 4.50 7.70
C ARG A 177 -3.91 3.44 6.94
N ILE A 178 -4.51 2.53 7.68
CA ILE A 178 -5.31 1.48 7.09
C ILE A 178 -6.72 2.02 6.86
N ALA A 179 -7.18 1.94 5.62
CA ALA A 179 -8.57 2.15 5.23
C ALA A 179 -9.18 0.78 4.96
N SER A 180 -10.09 0.33 5.82
CA SER A 180 -10.67 -1.00 5.75
C SER A 180 -12.07 -0.96 5.15
N ARG A 181 -12.39 -1.97 4.37
CA ARG A 181 -13.76 -2.26 3.94
C ARG A 181 -14.55 -2.83 5.09
N SER A 182 -15.87 -2.67 5.05
CA SER A 182 -16.76 -3.38 5.95
C SER A 182 -16.77 -4.89 5.64
N GLU A 183 -17.07 -5.68 6.65
CA GLU A 183 -17.30 -7.12 6.49
C GLU A 183 -18.40 -7.40 5.47
N ALA A 184 -19.51 -6.68 5.54
CA ALA A 184 -20.63 -6.82 4.61
C ALA A 184 -20.21 -6.65 3.14
N SER A 185 -19.38 -5.65 2.84
CA SER A 185 -18.82 -5.42 1.50
C SER A 185 -17.94 -6.58 1.03
N ILE A 186 -17.12 -7.13 1.93
CA ILE A 186 -16.22 -8.25 1.64
C ILE A 186 -17.02 -9.53 1.39
N LEU A 187 -18.03 -9.82 2.21
CA LEU A 187 -18.91 -10.97 2.05
C LEU A 187 -19.77 -10.90 0.78
N ASP A 188 -20.22 -9.69 0.41
CA ASP A 188 -20.93 -9.51 -0.87
C ASP A 188 -20.02 -9.80 -2.06
N GLU A 189 -18.78 -9.36 -2.02
CA GLU A 189 -17.80 -9.70 -3.05
C GLU A 189 -17.49 -11.20 -3.08
N ALA A 190 -17.39 -11.86 -1.94
CA ALA A 190 -17.22 -13.32 -1.86
C ALA A 190 -18.37 -14.07 -2.54
N LYS A 191 -19.64 -13.62 -2.34
CA LYS A 191 -20.81 -14.18 -3.03
C LYS A 191 -20.73 -14.01 -4.55
N ARG A 192 -20.31 -12.81 -5.00
CA ARG A 192 -20.12 -12.54 -6.44
C ARG A 192 -19.05 -13.44 -7.05
N ILE A 193 -17.93 -13.64 -6.34
CA ILE A 193 -16.86 -14.55 -6.77
C ILE A 193 -17.36 -15.99 -6.79
N ALA A 194 -18.04 -16.45 -5.74
CA ALA A 194 -18.58 -17.81 -5.66
C ALA A 194 -19.52 -18.18 -6.81
N ALA A 195 -20.23 -17.18 -7.35
CA ALA A 195 -21.10 -17.34 -8.50
C ALA A 195 -20.36 -17.41 -9.87
N MET A 196 -19.04 -17.11 -9.88
CA MET A 196 -18.23 -17.15 -11.10
C MET A 196 -17.89 -18.61 -11.50
N PRO A 197 -17.69 -18.91 -12.80
CA PRO A 197 -17.04 -20.16 -13.20
C PRO A 197 -15.69 -20.31 -12.49
N ARG A 198 -15.49 -21.39 -11.75
CA ARG A 198 -14.31 -21.64 -10.89
C ARG A 198 -14.23 -20.75 -9.63
N GLY A 199 -15.29 -20.05 -9.25
CA GLY A 199 -15.31 -19.13 -8.10
C GLY A 199 -15.28 -19.79 -6.71
N GLY A 200 -15.33 -21.13 -6.62
CA GLY A 200 -15.36 -21.85 -5.34
C GLY A 200 -14.07 -21.77 -4.53
N SER A 201 -12.96 -21.27 -5.08
CA SER A 201 -11.69 -21.07 -4.36
C SER A 201 -11.32 -19.60 -4.42
N ILE A 202 -11.29 -18.94 -3.26
CA ILE A 202 -10.79 -17.58 -3.11
C ILE A 202 -9.28 -17.66 -2.89
N SER A 203 -8.52 -17.11 -3.86
CA SER A 203 -7.07 -17.25 -3.93
C SER A 203 -6.35 -16.42 -2.87
N ASP A 204 -6.95 -15.32 -2.44
CA ASP A 204 -6.43 -14.44 -1.39
C ASP A 204 -7.53 -13.60 -0.77
N VAL A 205 -7.49 -13.43 0.55
CA VAL A 205 -8.28 -12.44 1.29
C VAL A 205 -7.31 -11.64 2.13
N GLY A 206 -7.03 -10.40 1.70
CA GLY A 206 -5.99 -9.60 2.35
C GLY A 206 -5.83 -8.20 1.77
N GLY A 207 -4.61 -7.71 1.84
CA GLY A 207 -4.19 -6.38 1.40
C GLY A 207 -2.67 -6.33 1.31
N PRO A 208 -2.03 -5.15 1.45
CA PRO A 208 -0.56 -5.06 1.47
C PRO A 208 0.12 -5.95 2.52
N SER A 209 -0.61 -6.31 3.56
CA SER A 209 -0.31 -7.38 4.50
C SER A 209 -1.64 -7.94 5.01
N ALA A 210 -1.89 -9.22 4.85
CA ALA A 210 -3.21 -9.83 5.07
C ALA A 210 -3.81 -9.54 6.46
N ASN A 211 -2.96 -9.47 7.47
CA ASN A 211 -3.38 -9.34 8.87
C ASN A 211 -3.39 -7.89 9.40
N MET A 212 -3.81 -6.94 8.56
CA MET A 212 -3.99 -5.54 8.94
C MET A 212 -5.41 -5.00 8.73
N TRP A 213 -6.37 -5.83 8.36
CA TRP A 213 -7.77 -5.42 8.27
C TRP A 213 -8.28 -4.93 9.64
N GLY A 214 -9.03 -3.83 9.65
CA GLY A 214 -9.53 -3.22 10.88
C GLY A 214 -8.47 -2.50 11.71
N ALA A 215 -7.21 -2.43 11.24
CA ALA A 215 -6.17 -1.74 11.99
C ALA A 215 -6.45 -0.25 12.10
N ALA A 216 -6.20 0.30 13.30
CA ALA A 216 -6.45 1.70 13.63
C ALA A 216 -5.24 2.36 14.30
N CYS A 217 -5.12 3.67 14.11
CA CYS A 217 -4.18 4.49 14.83
C CYS A 217 -4.94 5.42 15.80
N ARG A 218 -4.59 5.33 17.08
CA ARG A 218 -5.20 6.13 18.15
C ARG A 218 -4.50 7.47 18.35
N LEU A 219 -3.38 7.71 17.66
CA LEU A 219 -2.62 8.94 17.78
C LEU A 219 -3.12 9.97 16.77
N ASP A 220 -3.03 11.23 17.13
CA ASP A 220 -3.23 12.34 16.20
C ASP A 220 -2.14 12.27 15.10
N PRO A 221 -2.54 12.08 13.84
CA PRO A 221 -1.58 11.95 12.73
C PRO A 221 -0.69 13.17 12.57
N SER A 222 -1.21 14.35 12.91
CA SER A 222 -0.45 15.59 12.80
C SER A 222 0.76 15.65 13.73
N LYS A 223 0.70 14.88 14.82
CA LYS A 223 1.74 14.78 15.84
C LYS A 223 2.66 13.58 15.65
N CYS A 224 2.32 12.68 14.71
CA CYS A 224 3.11 11.48 14.46
C CYS A 224 4.46 11.85 13.83
N ARG A 225 5.54 11.35 14.44
CA ARG A 225 6.93 11.55 13.97
C ARG A 225 7.60 10.23 13.55
N ARG A 226 6.87 9.12 13.57
CA ARG A 226 7.42 7.81 13.24
C ARG A 226 7.41 7.59 11.72
N ASP A 227 8.46 6.99 11.21
CA ASP A 227 8.55 6.55 9.81
C ASP A 227 7.89 5.18 9.58
N SER A 228 7.64 4.43 10.66
CA SER A 228 7.00 3.11 10.64
C SER A 228 6.10 2.93 11.86
N CYS A 229 4.94 2.31 11.68
CA CYS A 229 4.10 1.86 12.80
C CYS A 229 4.61 0.55 13.41
N MET A 230 5.51 -0.16 12.71
CA MET A 230 6.01 -1.49 13.07
C MET A 230 7.45 -1.49 13.56
N TYR A 231 8.28 -0.52 13.12
CA TYR A 231 9.72 -0.48 13.42
C TYR A 231 10.08 0.79 14.22
N PRO A 232 11.06 0.73 15.16
CA PRO A 232 11.80 -0.45 15.63
C PRO A 232 10.96 -1.41 16.50
N SER A 233 9.80 -0.99 16.91
CA SER A 233 8.81 -1.78 17.62
C SER A 233 7.41 -1.37 17.21
N ILE A 234 6.42 -2.24 17.38
CA ILE A 234 5.02 -1.91 17.10
C ILE A 234 4.62 -0.70 17.93
N CYS A 235 4.12 0.33 17.24
CA CYS A 235 3.72 1.60 17.86
C CYS A 235 2.56 1.37 18.85
N LYS A 236 2.65 1.97 20.02
CA LYS A 236 1.58 1.88 21.04
C LYS A 236 0.24 2.46 20.58
N GLY A 237 0.26 3.37 19.60
CA GLY A 237 -0.95 3.93 18.99
C GLY A 237 -1.55 3.05 17.89
N PHE A 238 -0.80 2.10 17.35
CA PHE A 238 -1.28 1.18 16.31
C PHE A 238 -1.90 -0.05 16.96
N SER A 239 -3.12 -0.37 16.57
CA SER A 239 -3.84 -1.54 17.06
C SER A 239 -4.49 -2.28 15.89
N VAL A 240 -4.47 -3.60 15.96
CA VAL A 240 -5.20 -4.49 15.06
C VAL A 240 -5.63 -5.71 15.85
N ASP A 241 -6.88 -6.11 15.67
CA ASP A 241 -7.41 -7.34 16.28
C ASP A 241 -7.16 -8.51 15.33
N GLN A 242 -6.24 -9.40 15.71
CA GLN A 242 -5.90 -10.57 14.89
C GLN A 242 -7.04 -11.59 14.86
N ARG A 243 -7.87 -11.68 15.91
CA ARG A 243 -9.03 -12.57 15.92
C ARG A 243 -10.10 -12.10 14.97
N ALA A 244 -10.41 -10.81 14.97
CA ALA A 244 -11.34 -10.24 14.00
C ALA A 244 -10.89 -10.49 12.54
N CYS A 245 -9.58 -10.46 12.26
CA CYS A 245 -9.07 -10.85 10.94
C CYS A 245 -9.38 -12.32 10.61
N ILE A 246 -9.24 -13.22 11.57
CA ILE A 246 -9.53 -14.65 11.37
C ILE A 246 -11.04 -14.89 11.25
N ASP A 247 -11.84 -14.24 12.07
CA ASP A 247 -13.30 -14.38 12.02
C ASP A 247 -13.83 -13.92 10.65
N LEU A 248 -13.33 -12.80 10.12
CA LEU A 248 -13.62 -12.39 8.74
C LEU A 248 -13.28 -13.48 7.71
N LEU A 249 -12.11 -14.12 7.81
CA LEU A 249 -11.72 -15.19 6.89
C LEU A 249 -12.66 -16.39 6.97
N ARG A 250 -13.12 -16.74 8.18
CA ARG A 250 -14.10 -17.81 8.41
C ARG A 250 -15.47 -17.46 7.84
N ASP A 251 -15.92 -16.21 7.99
CA ASP A 251 -17.19 -15.75 7.43
C ASP A 251 -17.16 -15.73 5.89
N VAL A 252 -16.03 -15.35 5.31
CA VAL A 252 -15.80 -15.50 3.86
C VAL A 252 -15.88 -16.98 3.46
N GLN A 253 -15.25 -17.90 4.22
CA GLN A 253 -15.28 -19.32 3.91
C GLN A 253 -16.67 -19.94 4.11
N ALA A 254 -17.45 -19.43 5.05
CA ALA A 254 -18.84 -19.84 5.26
C ALA A 254 -19.81 -19.34 4.19
N THR A 255 -19.38 -18.44 3.31
CA THR A 255 -20.22 -17.94 2.21
C THR A 255 -20.64 -19.07 1.28
N PRO A 256 -21.95 -19.24 0.96
CA PRO A 256 -22.42 -20.30 0.09
C PRO A 256 -21.69 -20.33 -1.25
N GLY A 257 -21.19 -21.50 -1.65
CA GLY A 257 -20.41 -21.71 -2.87
C GLY A 257 -18.91 -21.53 -2.74
N VAL A 258 -18.43 -20.95 -1.65
CA VAL A 258 -16.99 -20.90 -1.33
C VAL A 258 -16.56 -22.23 -0.72
N LYS A 259 -15.53 -22.84 -1.28
CA LYS A 259 -14.94 -24.11 -0.81
C LYS A 259 -13.64 -23.92 -0.06
N HIS A 260 -12.83 -22.97 -0.53
CA HIS A 260 -11.52 -22.71 0.02
C HIS A 260 -11.24 -21.21 0.05
N VAL A 261 -10.67 -20.76 1.16
CA VAL A 261 -10.11 -19.42 1.33
C VAL A 261 -8.62 -19.55 1.60
N ARG A 262 -7.82 -18.70 0.99
CA ARG A 262 -6.37 -18.67 1.19
C ARG A 262 -5.90 -17.26 1.54
N VAL A 263 -4.77 -17.19 2.23
CA VAL A 263 -4.02 -15.97 2.50
C VAL A 263 -2.70 -16.07 1.71
N ALA A 264 -2.65 -15.39 0.57
CA ALA A 264 -1.50 -15.40 -0.34
C ALA A 264 -0.72 -14.08 -0.34
N SER A 265 -1.34 -12.98 0.06
CA SER A 265 -0.70 -11.65 0.16
C SER A 265 0.35 -11.54 1.28
N GLY A 266 0.51 -12.59 2.07
CA GLY A 266 1.50 -12.66 3.14
C GLY A 266 0.98 -12.11 4.47
N VAL A 267 1.52 -12.66 5.54
CA VAL A 267 1.18 -12.31 6.93
C VAL A 267 2.37 -11.61 7.58
N ARG A 268 2.13 -10.53 8.25
CA ARG A 268 3.16 -9.96 9.13
C ARG A 268 3.33 -10.85 10.35
N PHE A 269 4.46 -11.50 10.42
CA PHE A 269 4.77 -12.47 11.47
C PHE A 269 4.82 -11.84 12.88
N ASP A 270 5.32 -10.60 12.98
CA ASP A 270 5.40 -9.84 14.22
C ASP A 270 4.02 -9.45 14.79
N LEU A 271 3.02 -9.27 13.93
CA LEU A 271 1.63 -9.08 14.33
C LEU A 271 0.94 -10.41 14.65
N ALA A 272 1.14 -11.45 13.83
CA ALA A 272 0.55 -12.76 14.02
C ALA A 272 0.95 -13.39 15.36
N LEU A 273 2.18 -13.21 15.80
CA LEU A 273 2.69 -13.65 17.10
C LEU A 273 1.97 -13.03 18.32
N LYS A 274 1.17 -11.96 18.11
CA LYS A 274 0.42 -11.34 19.21
C LYS A 274 -0.79 -12.15 19.67
N ASP A 275 -1.28 -13.07 18.83
CA ASP A 275 -2.40 -13.96 19.16
C ASP A 275 -2.13 -15.37 18.63
N ALA A 276 -1.90 -16.30 19.55
CA ALA A 276 -1.59 -17.69 19.23
C ALA A 276 -2.74 -18.41 18.50
N THR A 277 -3.99 -18.04 18.81
CA THR A 277 -5.18 -18.60 18.14
C THR A 277 -5.26 -18.15 16.69
N ALA A 278 -5.01 -16.87 16.45
CA ALA A 278 -4.98 -16.34 15.09
C ALA A 278 -3.84 -16.95 14.27
N LEU A 279 -2.65 -17.09 14.86
CA LEU A 279 -1.51 -17.72 14.20
C LEU A 279 -1.79 -19.19 13.84
N ALA A 280 -2.41 -19.94 14.75
CA ALA A 280 -2.82 -21.32 14.49
C ALA A 280 -3.82 -21.41 13.32
N ALA A 281 -4.78 -20.48 13.24
CA ALA A 281 -5.75 -20.42 12.16
C ALA A 281 -5.11 -20.02 10.81
N TYR A 282 -4.24 -19.01 10.77
CA TYR A 282 -3.49 -18.67 9.55
C TYR A 282 -2.75 -19.90 9.02
N THR A 283 -2.08 -20.67 9.88
CA THR A 283 -1.36 -21.88 9.50
C THR A 283 -2.32 -22.99 9.09
N GLY A 284 -3.23 -23.38 10.00
CA GLY A 284 -4.04 -24.58 9.85
C GLY A 284 -5.22 -24.45 8.90
N GLU A 285 -5.90 -23.29 8.87
CA GLU A 285 -7.14 -23.13 8.11
C GLU A 285 -6.89 -22.46 6.75
N PHE A 286 -6.08 -21.38 6.72
CA PHE A 286 -5.98 -20.48 5.56
C PHE A 286 -4.68 -20.58 4.77
N THR A 287 -3.72 -21.36 5.21
CA THR A 287 -2.55 -21.74 4.41
C THR A 287 -2.82 -23.03 3.66
N GLY A 288 -2.54 -23.02 2.35
CA GLY A 288 -2.52 -24.22 1.53
C GLY A 288 -1.26 -25.05 1.80
N GLY A 289 -0.42 -25.29 0.78
CA GLY A 289 0.91 -25.90 0.97
C GLY A 289 2.02 -24.92 1.32
N GLN A 290 1.82 -23.62 1.06
CA GLN A 290 2.87 -22.61 1.22
C GLN A 290 2.31 -21.32 1.81
N LEU A 291 3.06 -20.74 2.76
CA LEU A 291 2.81 -19.40 3.29
C LEU A 291 3.99 -18.49 2.99
N LYS A 292 3.74 -17.39 2.32
CA LYS A 292 4.75 -16.39 1.98
C LYS A 292 4.97 -15.44 3.15
N ILE A 293 6.21 -15.32 3.60
CA ILE A 293 6.61 -14.42 4.68
C ILE A 293 7.83 -13.62 4.23
N ALA A 294 7.92 -12.36 4.62
CA ALA A 294 8.95 -11.45 4.16
C ALA A 294 9.87 -11.00 5.33
N PRO A 295 10.84 -11.82 5.78
CA PRO A 295 11.89 -11.36 6.68
C PRO A 295 12.88 -10.41 5.98
N GLU A 296 13.08 -10.54 4.67
CA GLU A 296 13.92 -9.81 3.75
C GLU A 296 15.41 -10.09 3.91
N HIS A 297 15.95 -10.18 5.12
CA HIS A 297 17.35 -10.48 5.43
C HIS A 297 17.47 -11.07 6.84
N CYS A 298 18.66 -11.59 7.21
CA CYS A 298 18.91 -12.09 8.57
C CYS A 298 19.86 -11.20 9.38
N VAL A 299 20.65 -10.34 8.71
CA VAL A 299 21.67 -9.50 9.38
C VAL A 299 21.00 -8.26 9.99
N PRO A 300 21.22 -7.98 11.31
CA PRO A 300 20.56 -6.88 12.02
C PRO A 300 20.77 -5.51 11.36
N ASP A 301 22.00 -5.17 10.99
CA ASP A 301 22.31 -3.86 10.40
C ASP A 301 21.55 -3.63 9.09
N VAL A 302 21.40 -4.67 8.27
CA VAL A 302 20.61 -4.60 7.02
C VAL A 302 19.14 -4.47 7.32
N LEU A 303 18.62 -5.24 8.29
CA LEU A 303 17.21 -5.16 8.71
C LEU A 303 16.86 -3.78 9.29
N ASP A 304 17.78 -3.17 10.04
CA ASP A 304 17.59 -1.82 10.57
C ASP A 304 17.48 -0.78 9.44
N LEU A 305 18.37 -0.86 8.43
CA LEU A 305 18.29 -0.02 7.24
C LEU A 305 16.96 -0.24 6.47
N MET A 306 16.47 -1.46 6.42
CA MET A 306 15.18 -1.83 5.81
C MET A 306 13.96 -1.42 6.64
N ARG A 307 14.12 -1.00 7.89
CA ARG A 307 13.05 -0.79 8.89
C ARG A 307 12.22 -2.07 9.08
N LYS A 308 12.91 -3.21 9.20
CA LYS A 308 12.29 -4.53 9.43
C LYS A 308 12.55 -4.99 10.87
N PRO A 309 11.66 -5.79 11.46
CA PRO A 309 11.93 -6.42 12.74
C PRO A 309 13.14 -7.36 12.65
N GLY A 310 13.86 -7.54 13.74
CA GLY A 310 14.95 -8.51 13.82
C GLY A 310 14.48 -9.95 13.65
N MET A 311 15.44 -10.90 13.57
CA MET A 311 15.14 -12.31 13.27
C MET A 311 14.41 -13.05 14.38
N LYS A 312 14.59 -12.71 15.66
CA LYS A 312 13.92 -13.42 16.75
C LYS A 312 12.40 -13.60 16.60
N PRO A 313 11.61 -12.56 16.22
CA PRO A 313 10.20 -12.75 15.93
C PRO A 313 9.95 -13.68 14.73
N PHE A 314 10.82 -13.67 13.73
CA PHE A 314 10.66 -14.55 12.57
C PHE A 314 10.94 -16.01 12.93
N GLU A 315 11.99 -16.28 13.68
CA GLU A 315 12.33 -17.63 14.19
C GLU A 315 11.21 -18.18 15.08
N ALA A 316 10.70 -17.37 16.02
CA ALA A 316 9.56 -17.75 16.84
C ALA A 316 8.29 -18.03 16.02
N PHE A 317 8.10 -17.29 14.91
CA PHE A 317 7.00 -17.56 13.98
C PHE A 317 7.21 -18.91 13.26
N LEU A 318 8.41 -19.21 12.79
CA LEU A 318 8.73 -20.48 12.13
C LEU A 318 8.47 -21.67 13.05
N GLU A 319 8.96 -21.63 14.30
CA GLU A 319 8.72 -22.67 15.30
C GLU A 319 7.22 -22.89 15.54
N ALA A 320 6.47 -21.81 15.68
CA ALA A 320 5.02 -21.89 15.85
C ALA A 320 4.31 -22.43 14.62
N PHE A 321 4.73 -22.01 13.42
CA PHE A 321 4.18 -22.47 12.14
C PHE A 321 4.36 -23.98 11.98
N VAL A 322 5.57 -24.52 12.20
CA VAL A 322 5.85 -25.96 12.12
C VAL A 322 4.96 -26.72 13.10
N ARG A 323 4.93 -26.30 14.37
CA ARG A 323 4.11 -26.96 15.39
C ARG A 323 2.62 -26.99 15.04
N TYR A 324 2.07 -25.89 14.51
CA TYR A 324 0.66 -25.84 14.11
C TYR A 324 0.39 -26.62 12.83
N SER A 325 1.32 -26.63 11.88
CA SER A 325 1.22 -27.44 10.68
C SER A 325 1.14 -28.93 11.00
N GLU A 326 2.04 -29.41 11.87
CA GLU A 326 2.07 -30.79 12.36
C GLU A 326 0.77 -31.13 13.12
N ALA A 327 0.30 -30.25 14.00
CA ALA A 327 -0.94 -30.45 14.76
C ALA A 327 -2.18 -30.58 13.84
N HIS A 328 -2.16 -29.98 12.65
CA HIS A 328 -3.22 -30.12 11.65
C HIS A 328 -2.97 -31.26 10.65
N GLY A 329 -1.89 -32.05 10.81
CA GLY A 329 -1.54 -33.13 9.90
C GLY A 329 -1.27 -32.67 8.47
N LYS A 330 -0.77 -31.45 8.29
CA LYS A 330 -0.53 -30.85 6.97
C LYS A 330 0.96 -30.76 6.68
N GLU A 331 1.32 -31.04 5.43
CA GLU A 331 2.64 -30.75 4.89
C GLU A 331 2.63 -29.34 4.32
N GLN A 332 3.20 -28.38 5.05
CA GLN A 332 3.19 -26.96 4.72
C GLN A 332 4.59 -26.35 4.88
N TYR A 333 4.88 -25.35 4.06
CA TYR A 333 6.17 -24.70 4.02
C TYR A 333 6.03 -23.18 4.14
N VAL A 334 6.93 -22.56 4.89
CA VAL A 334 7.13 -21.11 4.83
C VAL A 334 8.07 -20.81 3.68
N ILE A 335 7.66 -19.89 2.80
CA ILE A 335 8.47 -19.38 1.71
C ILE A 335 8.98 -18.00 2.08
N PRO A 336 10.24 -17.86 2.55
CA PRO A 336 10.78 -16.56 2.91
C PRO A 336 11.09 -15.75 1.65
N TYR A 337 10.60 -14.51 1.61
CA TYR A 337 11.10 -13.51 0.67
C TYR A 337 12.36 -12.90 1.23
N LEU A 338 13.42 -12.91 0.43
CA LEU A 338 14.73 -12.39 0.78
C LEU A 338 15.17 -11.37 -0.27
N MET A 339 15.89 -10.38 0.17
CA MET A 339 16.39 -9.30 -0.67
C MET A 339 17.91 -9.26 -0.65
N SER A 340 18.51 -9.30 -1.84
CA SER A 340 19.94 -9.09 -2.04
C SER A 340 20.23 -7.66 -2.49
N ALA A 341 21.46 -7.22 -2.34
CA ALA A 341 21.96 -5.93 -2.85
C ALA A 341 21.16 -4.71 -2.39
N PHE A 342 20.53 -4.77 -1.22
CA PHE A 342 19.92 -3.61 -0.60
C PHE A 342 21.04 -2.59 -0.27
N PRO A 343 20.81 -1.26 -0.42
CA PRO A 343 21.81 -0.25 -0.07
C PRO A 343 22.35 -0.44 1.36
N GLY A 344 23.69 -0.60 1.48
CA GLY A 344 24.35 -0.95 2.74
C GLY A 344 24.55 -2.45 2.96
N CYS A 345 23.94 -3.32 2.16
CA CYS A 345 24.23 -4.75 2.16
C CYS A 345 25.56 -5.03 1.45
N THR A 346 26.40 -5.84 2.07
CA THR A 346 27.74 -6.23 1.57
C THR A 346 27.77 -7.72 1.23
N ASP A 347 28.81 -8.16 0.50
CA ASP A 347 29.04 -9.58 0.24
C ASP A 347 29.18 -10.41 1.52
N ALA A 348 29.73 -9.82 2.59
CA ALA A 348 29.80 -10.49 3.90
C ALA A 348 28.41 -10.74 4.48
N HIS A 349 27.49 -9.76 4.35
CA HIS A 349 26.10 -9.91 4.78
C HIS A 349 25.38 -10.99 3.96
N MET A 350 25.65 -11.06 2.64
CA MET A 350 25.06 -12.11 1.78
C MET A 350 25.59 -13.50 2.11
N ARG A 351 26.86 -13.62 2.52
CA ARG A 351 27.39 -14.90 3.02
C ARG A 351 26.69 -15.33 4.31
N GLN A 352 26.53 -14.42 5.28
CA GLN A 352 25.77 -14.70 6.50
C GLN A 352 24.32 -15.14 6.20
N LEU A 353 23.67 -14.50 5.22
CA LEU A 353 22.33 -14.93 4.79
C LEU A 353 22.37 -16.36 4.18
N GLY A 354 23.40 -16.67 3.39
CA GLY A 354 23.61 -18.02 2.84
C GLY A 354 23.82 -19.06 3.92
N ASP A 355 24.67 -18.76 4.92
CA ASP A 355 24.93 -19.63 6.06
C ASP A 355 23.65 -19.86 6.90
N TRP A 356 22.86 -18.82 7.13
CA TRP A 356 21.58 -18.91 7.84
C TRP A 356 20.56 -19.79 7.07
N LEU A 357 20.53 -19.71 5.73
CA LEU A 357 19.65 -20.56 4.91
C LEU A 357 20.08 -22.04 4.88
N ALA A 358 21.36 -22.31 5.07
CA ALA A 358 21.91 -23.66 5.07
C ALA A 358 21.76 -24.37 6.44
N ALA A 359 21.57 -23.61 7.52
CA ALA A 359 21.40 -24.12 8.88
C ALA A 359 19.97 -24.58 9.15
#